data_33c8c1227e6f94f808ae59bd07b8f501
#
_entry.id   33c8c1227e6f94f808ae59bd07b8f501
#
_cell.length_a   1.000
_cell.length_b   1.000
_cell.length_c   1.000
_cell.angle_alpha   90.00
_cell.angle_beta   90.00
_cell.angle_gamma   90.00
#
_symmetry.space_group_name_H-M   'P 1'
#
loop_
_entity.id
_entity.type
_entity.pdbx_description
1 polymer ?
#
loop_
_entity_poly.entity_id
_entity_poly.type
_entity_poly.pdbx_seq_one_letter_code
_entity_poly.pdbx_strand_id
1 'polypeptide(L)'
;LEKKQAAGMDVASEILEGQRMLKEASKQAPAKDQEVFEKLLTALQVSADPHVALAIFNASELSELMDRWGDKSLATEYEPILEVKVDRVRARFAAWYEFFPRSQGKVPGECSTFKACAERLPEIKAMGFDVVYLPPIHPIGITKRKGPNNTLTAGPNDPGSPYAIGSDEGGHKAVEPKLGTLDDFDTFVQKCH
;
A
#
# COMPACT_ATOMS: atom_id res chain seq x y z
N LEU A 1 15.51 27.72 -17.63
CA LEU A 1 16.96 27.61 -17.75
C LEU A 1 17.34 26.66 -18.90
N GLU A 2 16.95 25.34 -18.86
CA GLU A 2 17.29 24.31 -19.87
C GLU A 2 17.03 24.75 -21.33
N LYS A 3 15.81 25.23 -21.62
CA LYS A 3 15.44 25.65 -22.99
C LYS A 3 16.30 26.78 -23.51
N LYS A 4 16.68 27.75 -22.67
CA LYS A 4 17.55 28.87 -23.04
C LYS A 4 18.97 28.38 -23.28
N GLN A 5 19.48 27.51 -22.39
CA GLN A 5 20.82 26.93 -22.55
C GLN A 5 20.94 26.09 -23.82
N ALA A 6 19.93 25.22 -24.08
CA ALA A 6 19.91 24.40 -25.30
C ALA A 6 19.84 25.27 -26.59
N ALA A 7 19.30 26.47 -26.49
CA ALA A 7 19.29 27.44 -27.59
C ALA A 7 20.54 28.30 -27.65
N GLY A 8 21.59 28.05 -26.84
CA GLY A 8 22.82 28.81 -26.80
C GLY A 8 22.67 30.25 -26.27
N MET A 9 21.61 30.52 -25.53
CA MET A 9 21.36 31.85 -24.95
C MET A 9 22.15 32.03 -23.65
N ASP A 10 22.50 33.28 -23.33
CA ASP A 10 23.04 33.61 -22.02
C ASP A 10 22.03 33.35 -20.91
N VAL A 11 22.47 32.65 -19.86
CA VAL A 11 21.67 32.26 -18.72
C VAL A 11 22.27 32.72 -17.39
N ALA A 12 23.21 33.67 -17.42
CA ALA A 12 23.89 34.13 -16.21
C ALA A 12 22.90 34.75 -15.19
N SER A 13 21.91 35.50 -15.68
CA SER A 13 20.92 36.13 -14.83
C SER A 13 20.03 35.08 -14.11
N GLU A 14 19.64 34.00 -14.79
CA GLU A 14 18.82 32.93 -14.19
C GLU A 14 19.62 32.14 -13.14
N ILE A 15 20.93 31.94 -13.38
CA ILE A 15 21.83 31.28 -12.43
C ILE A 15 21.95 32.16 -11.16
N LEU A 16 22.15 33.47 -11.31
CA LEU A 16 22.23 34.40 -10.19
C LEU A 16 20.91 34.47 -9.40
N GLU A 17 19.77 34.43 -10.08
CA GLU A 17 18.46 34.35 -9.44
C GLU A 17 18.32 33.06 -8.63
N GLY A 18 18.66 31.91 -9.20
CA GLY A 18 18.68 30.62 -8.50
C GLY A 18 19.57 30.65 -7.25
N GLN A 19 20.80 31.16 -7.36
CA GLN A 19 21.71 31.31 -6.21
C GLN A 19 21.08 32.18 -5.10
N ARG A 20 20.38 33.26 -5.45
CA ARG A 20 19.70 34.11 -4.47
C ARG A 20 18.57 33.36 -3.78
N MET A 21 17.77 32.60 -4.53
CA MET A 21 16.69 31.76 -3.97
C MET A 21 17.23 30.73 -2.99
N LEU A 22 18.33 30.02 -3.34
CA LEU A 22 18.96 29.07 -2.44
C LEU A 22 19.46 29.74 -1.16
N LYS A 23 20.07 30.92 -1.28
CA LYS A 23 20.58 31.67 -0.13
C LYS A 23 19.45 32.11 0.83
N GLU A 24 18.32 32.53 0.30
CA GLU A 24 17.17 32.85 1.14
C GLU A 24 16.56 31.61 1.79
N ALA A 25 16.41 30.50 1.08
CA ALA A 25 15.94 29.24 1.61
C ALA A 25 16.87 28.71 2.74
N SER A 26 18.17 28.80 2.55
CA SER A 26 19.17 28.41 3.56
C SER A 26 18.97 29.12 4.91
N LYS A 27 18.54 30.38 4.93
CA LYS A 27 18.31 31.13 6.17
C LYS A 27 17.16 30.55 7.02
N GLN A 28 16.22 29.84 6.39
CA GLN A 28 15.07 29.20 7.04
C GLN A 28 15.37 27.77 7.50
N ALA A 29 16.47 27.19 7.02
CA ALA A 29 16.80 25.79 7.23
C ALA A 29 17.57 25.56 8.57
N PRO A 30 17.46 24.38 9.20
CA PRO A 30 18.30 24.01 10.33
C PRO A 30 19.75 23.79 9.90
N ALA A 31 20.70 23.86 10.84
CA ALA A 31 22.14 23.79 10.59
C ALA A 31 22.56 22.67 9.64
N LYS A 32 21.99 21.48 9.78
CA LYS A 32 22.27 20.33 8.91
C LYS A 32 21.96 20.62 7.43
N ASP A 33 20.80 21.21 7.16
CA ASP A 33 20.37 21.51 5.80
C ASP A 33 21.08 22.78 5.27
N GLN A 34 21.46 23.71 6.14
CA GLN A 34 22.30 24.87 5.78
C GLN A 34 23.64 24.44 5.21
N GLU A 35 24.30 23.44 5.80
CA GLU A 35 25.56 22.91 5.29
C GLU A 35 25.43 22.38 3.85
N VAL A 36 24.29 21.78 3.51
CA VAL A 36 24.03 21.31 2.15
C VAL A 36 23.85 22.48 1.20
N PHE A 37 23.04 23.50 1.58
CA PHE A 37 22.89 24.72 0.79
C PHE A 37 24.22 25.43 0.55
N GLU A 38 25.09 25.52 1.55
CA GLU A 38 26.42 26.14 1.42
C GLU A 38 27.31 25.40 0.43
N LYS A 39 27.30 24.07 0.45
CA LYS A 39 28.02 23.25 -0.55
C LYS A 39 27.54 23.50 -1.96
N LEU A 40 26.22 23.53 -2.17
CA LEU A 40 25.61 23.78 -3.47
C LEU A 40 25.90 25.22 -3.96
N LEU A 41 25.79 26.21 -3.09
CA LEU A 41 26.11 27.60 -3.39
C LEU A 41 27.57 27.77 -3.77
N THR A 42 28.48 27.12 -3.04
CA THR A 42 29.91 27.12 -3.33
C THR A 42 30.19 26.52 -4.72
N ALA A 43 29.58 25.39 -5.03
CA ALA A 43 29.72 24.75 -6.33
C ALA A 43 29.23 25.64 -7.48
N LEU A 44 28.10 26.35 -7.29
CA LEU A 44 27.59 27.33 -8.26
C LEU A 44 28.45 28.58 -8.42
N GLN A 45 29.21 28.96 -7.40
CA GLN A 45 30.14 30.11 -7.48
C GLN A 45 31.49 29.77 -8.12
N VAL A 46 31.97 28.55 -7.91
CA VAL A 46 33.26 28.10 -8.41
C VAL A 46 33.20 27.78 -9.90
N SER A 47 32.08 27.32 -10.42
CA SER A 47 31.91 26.94 -11.81
C SER A 47 31.17 28.03 -12.60
N ALA A 48 31.83 28.59 -13.63
CA ALA A 48 31.12 29.46 -14.59
C ALA A 48 30.38 28.67 -15.69
N ASP A 49 30.45 27.33 -15.67
CA ASP A 49 29.80 26.48 -16.66
C ASP A 49 28.28 26.34 -16.39
N PRO A 50 27.42 26.81 -17.31
CA PRO A 50 25.98 26.68 -17.19
C PRO A 50 25.50 25.23 -17.08
N HIS A 51 26.24 24.23 -17.61
CA HIS A 51 25.85 22.82 -17.47
C HIS A 51 25.99 22.32 -16.04
N VAL A 52 26.99 22.80 -15.30
CA VAL A 52 27.15 22.49 -13.88
C VAL A 52 26.00 23.10 -13.07
N ALA A 53 25.66 24.35 -13.35
CA ALA A 53 24.51 25.00 -12.68
C ALA A 53 23.19 24.27 -12.96
N LEU A 54 22.97 23.84 -14.21
CA LEU A 54 21.79 23.07 -14.57
C LEU A 54 21.72 21.72 -13.86
N ALA A 55 22.84 21.00 -13.77
CA ALA A 55 22.90 19.74 -13.05
C ALA A 55 22.56 19.91 -11.56
N ILE A 56 23.06 20.99 -10.94
CA ILE A 56 22.74 21.31 -9.53
C ILE A 56 21.26 21.64 -9.36
N PHE A 57 20.71 22.49 -10.23
CA PHE A 57 19.30 22.91 -10.12
C PHE A 57 18.31 21.77 -10.40
N ASN A 58 18.71 20.74 -11.14
CA ASN A 58 17.88 19.55 -11.40
C ASN A 58 18.14 18.38 -10.43
N ALA A 59 19.05 18.55 -9.47
CA ALA A 59 19.32 17.52 -8.48
C ALA A 59 18.09 17.29 -7.57
N SER A 60 17.72 16.02 -7.35
CA SER A 60 16.60 15.66 -6.46
C SER A 60 16.81 16.17 -5.03
N GLU A 61 18.05 16.13 -4.53
CA GLU A 61 18.41 16.65 -3.21
C GLU A 61 18.05 18.15 -3.07
N LEU A 62 18.35 18.95 -4.09
CA LEU A 62 17.99 20.36 -4.08
C LEU A 62 16.48 20.57 -4.16
N SER A 63 15.78 19.79 -4.99
CA SER A 63 14.31 19.84 -5.07
C SER A 63 13.68 19.61 -3.72
N GLU A 64 14.11 18.56 -3.00
CA GLU A 64 13.61 18.24 -1.65
C GLU A 64 13.91 19.34 -0.62
N LEU A 65 15.09 19.98 -0.70
CA LEU A 65 15.45 21.11 0.15
C LEU A 65 14.57 22.33 -0.12
N MET A 66 14.35 22.65 -1.38
CA MET A 66 13.51 23.78 -1.78
C MET A 66 12.03 23.55 -1.48
N ASP A 67 11.56 22.30 -1.56
CA ASP A 67 10.20 21.94 -1.14
C ASP A 67 9.98 22.16 0.37
N ARG A 68 11.02 21.98 1.17
CA ARG A 68 10.96 22.19 2.62
C ARG A 68 11.15 23.65 3.03
N TRP A 69 12.14 24.33 2.44
CA TRP A 69 12.68 25.60 2.93
C TRP A 69 12.54 26.75 1.94
N GLY A 70 12.07 26.51 0.71
CA GLY A 70 11.84 27.55 -0.27
C GLY A 70 10.73 28.52 0.16
N ASP A 71 10.84 29.76 -0.27
CA ASP A 71 9.82 30.77 0.00
C ASP A 71 8.49 30.38 -0.68
N LYS A 72 7.46 30.22 0.10
CA LYS A 72 6.10 29.90 -0.35
C LYS A 72 5.12 31.05 -0.10
N SER A 73 5.62 32.25 0.19
CA SER A 73 4.78 33.42 0.50
C SER A 73 3.81 33.84 -0.61
N LEU A 74 4.15 33.49 -1.86
CA LEU A 74 3.30 33.71 -3.03
C LEU A 74 2.54 32.46 -3.49
N ALA A 75 2.63 31.35 -2.74
CA ALA A 75 1.87 30.14 -3.07
C ALA A 75 0.38 30.36 -2.81
N THR A 76 -0.44 29.86 -3.73
CA THR A 76 -1.89 29.81 -3.55
C THR A 76 -2.29 28.40 -3.16
N GLU A 77 -2.98 28.26 -2.04
CA GLU A 77 -3.57 26.98 -1.65
C GLU A 77 -4.90 26.79 -2.37
N TYR A 78 -5.09 25.58 -2.89
CA TYR A 78 -6.37 25.18 -3.46
C TYR A 78 -7.20 24.47 -2.40
N GLU A 79 -8.38 25.01 -2.13
CA GLU A 79 -9.41 24.35 -1.31
C GLU A 79 -10.57 23.92 -2.22
N PRO A 80 -11.09 22.68 -2.11
CA PRO A 80 -10.80 21.60 -1.14
C PRO A 80 -9.49 20.84 -1.40
N ILE A 81 -9.02 20.13 -0.36
CA ILE A 81 -7.85 19.24 -0.49
C ILE A 81 -8.15 18.16 -1.52
N LEU A 82 -7.25 18.01 -2.51
CA LEU A 82 -7.32 16.94 -3.51
C LEU A 82 -6.62 15.71 -2.96
N GLU A 83 -7.40 14.68 -2.67
CA GLU A 83 -6.87 13.41 -2.18
C GLU A 83 -6.33 12.56 -3.35
N VAL A 84 -5.11 12.05 -3.20
CA VAL A 84 -4.51 11.07 -4.11
C VAL A 84 -4.40 9.73 -3.39
N LYS A 85 -5.18 8.76 -3.83
CA LYS A 85 -5.10 7.38 -3.33
C LYS A 85 -4.14 6.58 -4.18
N VAL A 86 -3.04 6.13 -3.57
CA VAL A 86 -2.06 5.26 -4.22
C VAL A 86 -2.32 3.81 -3.82
N ASP A 87 -2.82 3.00 -4.74
CA ASP A 87 -3.03 1.58 -4.54
C ASP A 87 -1.76 0.76 -4.80
N ARG A 88 -1.76 -0.46 -4.28
CA ARG A 88 -0.70 -1.45 -4.55
C ARG A 88 -0.67 -1.79 -6.05
N VAL A 89 0.50 -2.11 -6.58
CA VAL A 89 0.65 -2.53 -8.00
C VAL A 89 -0.27 -3.70 -8.35
N ARG A 90 -0.48 -4.64 -7.41
CA ARG A 90 -1.38 -5.79 -7.56
C ARG A 90 -2.87 -5.42 -7.64
N ALA A 91 -3.27 -4.20 -7.32
CA ALA A 91 -4.64 -3.72 -7.56
C ALA A 91 -4.96 -3.58 -9.05
N ARG A 92 -3.96 -3.48 -9.92
CA ARG A 92 -4.13 -3.44 -11.38
C ARG A 92 -4.47 -4.82 -11.98
N PHE A 93 -3.83 -5.85 -11.44
CA PHE A 93 -4.02 -7.24 -11.82
C PHE A 93 -3.48 -8.15 -10.73
N ALA A 94 -4.27 -9.19 -10.38
CA ALA A 94 -3.86 -10.26 -9.49
C ALA A 94 -4.65 -11.53 -9.81
N ALA A 95 -4.01 -12.68 -9.71
CA ALA A 95 -4.67 -13.99 -9.82
C ALA A 95 -5.13 -14.42 -8.42
N TRP A 96 -6.40 -14.77 -8.29
CA TRP A 96 -7.02 -15.10 -7.00
C TRP A 96 -7.34 -16.60 -6.93
N TYR A 97 -7.01 -17.24 -5.82
CA TYR A 97 -7.34 -18.62 -5.52
C TYR A 97 -8.40 -18.68 -4.42
N GLU A 98 -9.59 -19.14 -4.79
CA GLU A 98 -10.69 -19.33 -3.84
C GLU A 98 -10.68 -20.75 -3.31
N PHE A 99 -10.86 -20.92 -1.99
CA PHE A 99 -11.15 -22.21 -1.39
C PHE A 99 -12.02 -22.09 -0.13
N PHE A 100 -12.77 -23.15 0.17
CA PHE A 100 -13.54 -23.25 1.40
C PHE A 100 -12.65 -23.74 2.54
N PRO A 101 -12.40 -22.94 3.60
CA PRO A 101 -11.53 -23.36 4.71
C PRO A 101 -11.92 -24.68 5.30
N ARG A 102 -13.22 -24.89 5.56
CA ARG A 102 -13.74 -26.13 6.14
C ARG A 102 -13.43 -27.40 5.33
N SER A 103 -13.14 -27.25 4.04
CA SER A 103 -12.90 -28.37 3.11
C SER A 103 -11.43 -28.66 2.86
N GLN A 104 -10.50 -28.02 3.58
CA GLN A 104 -9.06 -28.17 3.37
C GLN A 104 -8.42 -29.26 4.25
N GLY A 105 -9.24 -30.00 5.02
CA GLY A 105 -8.76 -31.09 5.89
C GLY A 105 -8.35 -32.33 5.11
N LYS A 106 -7.60 -33.21 5.81
CA LYS A 106 -7.14 -34.50 5.27
C LYS A 106 -8.21 -35.60 5.41
N VAL A 107 -9.21 -35.39 6.25
CA VAL A 107 -10.27 -36.36 6.54
C VAL A 107 -11.55 -35.91 5.85
N PRO A 108 -12.08 -36.69 4.90
CA PRO A 108 -13.35 -36.37 4.22
C PRO A 108 -14.50 -36.27 5.22
N GLY A 109 -15.30 -35.19 5.10
CA GLY A 109 -16.47 -34.95 5.97
C GLY A 109 -16.18 -34.24 7.28
N GLU A 110 -14.92 -34.06 7.66
CA GLU A 110 -14.53 -33.28 8.83
C GLU A 110 -14.23 -31.83 8.47
N CYS A 111 -14.64 -30.90 9.34
CA CYS A 111 -14.31 -29.49 9.19
C CYS A 111 -12.83 -29.25 9.45
N SER A 112 -12.15 -28.61 8.51
CA SER A 112 -10.77 -28.17 8.68
C SER A 112 -10.66 -26.88 9.45
N THR A 113 -9.44 -26.52 9.86
CA THR A 113 -9.14 -25.31 10.64
C THR A 113 -8.28 -24.32 9.83
N PHE A 114 -8.20 -23.05 10.27
CA PHE A 114 -7.29 -22.06 9.69
C PHE A 114 -5.83 -22.54 9.70
N LYS A 115 -5.42 -23.23 10.75
CA LYS A 115 -4.08 -23.81 10.85
C LYS A 115 -3.79 -24.81 9.73
N ALA A 116 -4.74 -25.70 9.45
CA ALA A 116 -4.60 -26.68 8.36
C ALA A 116 -4.67 -25.99 6.98
N CYS A 117 -5.49 -24.93 6.82
CA CYS A 117 -5.53 -24.14 5.60
C CYS A 117 -4.18 -23.50 5.29
N ALA A 118 -3.46 -23.04 6.32
CA ALA A 118 -2.14 -22.44 6.15
C ALA A 118 -1.10 -23.41 5.57
N GLU A 119 -1.27 -24.72 5.74
CA GLU A 119 -0.37 -25.73 5.15
C GLU A 119 -0.44 -25.76 3.61
N ARG A 120 -1.53 -25.23 3.01
CA ARG A 120 -1.70 -25.17 1.56
C ARG A 120 -1.14 -23.92 0.90
N LEU A 121 -0.81 -22.89 1.67
CA LEU A 121 -0.33 -21.62 1.11
C LEU A 121 0.90 -21.75 0.22
N PRO A 122 1.93 -22.57 0.55
CA PRO A 122 3.08 -22.77 -0.32
C PRO A 122 2.72 -23.37 -1.69
N GLU A 123 1.76 -24.30 -1.74
CA GLU A 123 1.27 -24.90 -2.98
C GLU A 123 0.55 -23.86 -3.84
N ILE A 124 -0.34 -23.06 -3.23
CA ILE A 124 -1.09 -22.01 -3.91
C ILE A 124 -0.13 -20.97 -4.50
N LYS A 125 0.89 -20.58 -3.74
CA LYS A 125 1.95 -19.69 -4.21
C LYS A 125 2.74 -20.29 -5.37
N ALA A 126 3.08 -21.57 -5.30
CA ALA A 126 3.82 -22.27 -6.36
C ALA A 126 3.03 -22.36 -7.68
N MET A 127 1.70 -22.37 -7.60
CA MET A 127 0.82 -22.28 -8.77
C MET A 127 0.78 -20.87 -9.39
N GLY A 128 1.35 -19.86 -8.75
CA GLY A 128 1.44 -18.49 -9.27
C GLY A 128 0.26 -17.58 -8.89
N PHE A 129 -0.53 -17.95 -7.89
CA PHE A 129 -1.58 -17.08 -7.37
C PHE A 129 -1.02 -16.00 -6.44
N ASP A 130 -1.64 -14.81 -6.49
CA ASP A 130 -1.24 -13.62 -5.74
C ASP A 130 -2.09 -13.40 -4.49
N VAL A 131 -3.33 -13.85 -4.50
CA VAL A 131 -4.32 -13.60 -3.46
C VAL A 131 -5.08 -14.88 -3.13
N VAL A 132 -5.26 -15.14 -1.83
CA VAL A 132 -6.19 -16.15 -1.34
C VAL A 132 -7.52 -15.49 -1.03
N TYR A 133 -8.60 -16.01 -1.60
CA TYR A 133 -9.97 -15.60 -1.31
C TYR A 133 -10.68 -16.70 -0.50
N LEU A 134 -11.31 -16.31 0.59
CA LEU A 134 -12.13 -17.20 1.41
C LEU A 134 -13.60 -16.80 1.30
N PRO A 135 -14.54 -17.74 1.04
CA PRO A 135 -15.94 -17.51 1.32
C PRO A 135 -16.14 -17.14 2.79
N PRO A 136 -17.34 -16.66 3.18
CA PRO A 136 -17.59 -16.23 4.55
C PRO A 136 -17.11 -17.24 5.60
N ILE A 137 -16.39 -16.75 6.58
CA ILE A 137 -15.79 -17.53 7.68
C ILE A 137 -16.56 -17.38 9.00
N HIS A 138 -17.71 -16.75 8.94
CA HIS A 138 -18.56 -16.46 10.10
C HIS A 138 -19.38 -17.68 10.52
N PRO A 139 -19.89 -17.72 11.76
CA PRO A 139 -20.79 -18.78 12.23
C PRO A 139 -22.01 -18.91 11.32
N ILE A 140 -22.31 -20.15 10.93
CA ILE A 140 -23.38 -20.45 9.98
C ILE A 140 -24.72 -20.48 10.71
N GLY A 141 -25.72 -19.77 10.18
CA GLY A 141 -27.05 -19.71 10.73
C GLY A 141 -27.75 -21.08 10.85
N ILE A 142 -28.63 -21.21 11.83
CA ILE A 142 -29.37 -22.44 12.11
C ILE A 142 -30.76 -22.38 11.50
N THR A 143 -31.41 -21.23 11.53
CA THR A 143 -32.77 -21.04 11.02
C THR A 143 -32.84 -21.32 9.52
N LYS A 144 -33.66 -22.26 9.11
CA LYS A 144 -33.84 -22.72 7.72
C LYS A 144 -32.51 -23.15 7.07
N ARG A 145 -31.59 -23.72 7.85
CA ARG A 145 -30.34 -24.27 7.37
C ARG A 145 -30.60 -25.31 6.28
N LYS A 146 -29.83 -25.25 5.23
CA LYS A 146 -29.88 -26.23 4.14
C LYS A 146 -29.16 -27.51 4.52
N GLY A 147 -29.72 -28.64 4.11
CA GLY A 147 -29.11 -29.96 4.24
C GLY A 147 -28.22 -30.31 3.03
N PRO A 148 -27.75 -31.58 2.96
CA PRO A 148 -26.92 -32.06 1.86
C PRO A 148 -27.58 -31.82 0.50
N ASN A 149 -26.78 -31.56 -0.51
CA ASN A 149 -27.24 -31.28 -1.88
C ASN A 149 -28.33 -30.18 -1.97
N ASN A 150 -28.23 -29.16 -1.10
CA ASN A 150 -29.16 -28.03 -1.04
C ASN A 150 -30.62 -28.43 -0.71
N THR A 151 -30.84 -29.53 -0.01
CA THR A 151 -32.17 -29.89 0.49
C THR A 151 -32.70 -28.87 1.49
N LEU A 152 -34.02 -28.76 1.58
CA LEU A 152 -34.69 -27.74 2.44
C LEU A 152 -34.62 -28.05 3.93
N THR A 153 -34.29 -29.28 4.29
CA THR A 153 -34.23 -29.74 5.69
C THR A 153 -32.82 -30.19 6.00
N ALA A 154 -32.22 -29.61 7.04
CA ALA A 154 -30.91 -29.99 7.55
C ALA A 154 -31.07 -30.94 8.74
N GLY A 155 -30.23 -31.95 8.81
CA GLY A 155 -30.02 -32.76 10.01
C GLY A 155 -29.18 -32.00 11.07
N PRO A 156 -29.10 -32.55 12.30
CA PRO A 156 -28.40 -31.86 13.40
C PRO A 156 -26.91 -31.64 13.18
N ASN A 157 -26.27 -32.43 12.32
CA ASN A 157 -24.85 -32.38 12.03
C ASN A 157 -24.53 -31.74 10.67
N ASP A 158 -25.54 -31.30 9.93
CA ASP A 158 -25.30 -30.68 8.62
C ASP A 158 -24.68 -29.29 8.78
N PRO A 159 -23.57 -29.02 8.13
CA PRO A 159 -22.84 -27.78 8.32
C PRO A 159 -23.53 -26.55 7.72
N GLY A 160 -24.47 -26.75 6.82
CA GLY A 160 -25.11 -25.66 6.09
C GLY A 160 -24.20 -24.95 5.08
N SER A 161 -24.64 -23.79 4.62
CA SER A 161 -23.90 -22.97 3.68
C SER A 161 -23.11 -21.88 4.41
N PRO A 162 -21.82 -21.67 4.13
CA PRO A 162 -21.04 -20.59 4.74
C PRO A 162 -21.59 -19.20 4.39
N TYR A 163 -22.35 -19.06 3.33
CA TYR A 163 -23.02 -17.81 2.97
C TYR A 163 -24.26 -17.49 3.84
N ALA A 164 -24.79 -18.47 4.55
CA ALA A 164 -25.93 -18.30 5.45
C ALA A 164 -25.46 -17.91 6.85
N ILE A 165 -24.97 -16.68 7.00
CA ILE A 165 -24.45 -16.13 8.25
C ILE A 165 -25.64 -15.73 9.15
N GLY A 166 -25.48 -15.86 10.48
CA GLY A 166 -26.49 -15.36 11.42
C GLY A 166 -26.76 -16.25 12.63
N SER A 167 -25.78 -17.07 13.03
CA SER A 167 -25.78 -17.80 14.27
C SER A 167 -25.68 -16.86 15.49
N ASP A 168 -26.26 -17.29 16.65
CA ASP A 168 -26.09 -16.65 17.95
C ASP A 168 -24.65 -16.73 18.50
N GLU A 169 -23.79 -17.51 17.88
CA GLU A 169 -22.32 -17.58 18.15
C GLU A 169 -21.55 -16.33 17.71
N GLY A 170 -22.20 -15.22 17.42
CA GLY A 170 -21.59 -13.92 17.12
C GLY A 170 -21.86 -13.37 15.72
N GLY A 171 -22.52 -14.12 14.86
CA GLY A 171 -22.92 -13.66 13.52
C GLY A 171 -21.75 -13.11 12.72
N HIS A 172 -21.92 -11.94 12.10
CA HIS A 172 -20.90 -11.29 11.25
C HIS A 172 -19.68 -10.74 12.02
N LYS A 173 -19.68 -10.80 13.36
CA LYS A 173 -18.58 -10.31 14.20
C LYS A 173 -17.69 -11.42 14.76
N ALA A 174 -17.97 -12.67 14.43
CA ALA A 174 -17.23 -13.83 14.90
C ALA A 174 -16.76 -14.71 13.74
N VAL A 175 -15.79 -15.56 13.99
CA VAL A 175 -15.41 -16.65 13.10
C VAL A 175 -16.13 -17.94 13.48
N GLU A 176 -16.39 -18.81 12.52
CA GLU A 176 -16.98 -20.12 12.74
C GLU A 176 -16.11 -20.92 13.73
N PRO A 177 -16.62 -21.34 14.89
CA PRO A 177 -15.81 -21.96 15.95
C PRO A 177 -15.04 -23.21 15.49
N LYS A 178 -15.61 -23.94 14.52
CA LYS A 178 -14.95 -25.13 13.95
C LYS A 178 -13.71 -24.82 13.10
N LEU A 179 -13.59 -23.59 12.62
CA LEU A 179 -12.40 -23.14 11.88
C LEU A 179 -11.26 -22.70 12.82
N GLY A 180 -11.59 -22.31 14.06
CA GLY A 180 -10.68 -21.80 15.06
C GLY A 180 -11.15 -20.50 15.69
N THR A 181 -10.21 -19.76 16.25
CA THR A 181 -10.43 -18.45 16.89
C THR A 181 -10.09 -17.31 15.92
N LEU A 182 -10.39 -16.07 16.33
CA LEU A 182 -9.95 -14.88 15.60
C LEU A 182 -8.41 -14.78 15.54
N ASP A 183 -7.72 -15.16 16.62
CA ASP A 183 -6.25 -15.20 16.66
C ASP A 183 -5.67 -16.24 15.67
N ASP A 184 -6.36 -17.37 15.48
CA ASP A 184 -6.00 -18.36 14.47
C ASP A 184 -6.16 -17.80 13.05
N PHE A 185 -7.22 -17.02 12.84
CA PHE A 185 -7.42 -16.32 11.56
C PHE A 185 -6.35 -15.26 11.31
N ASP A 186 -6.01 -14.45 12.30
CA ASP A 186 -4.94 -13.46 12.20
C ASP A 186 -3.59 -14.12 11.90
N THR A 187 -3.33 -15.26 12.54
CA THR A 187 -2.14 -16.10 12.25
C THR A 187 -2.15 -16.61 10.80
N PHE A 188 -3.30 -17.03 10.30
CA PHE A 188 -3.45 -17.43 8.90
C PHE A 188 -3.17 -16.27 7.94
N VAL A 189 -3.73 -15.08 8.21
CA VAL A 189 -3.48 -13.86 7.41
C VAL A 189 -2.00 -13.50 7.40
N GLN A 190 -1.32 -13.56 8.55
CA GLN A 190 0.13 -13.31 8.62
C GLN A 190 0.94 -14.28 7.75
N LYS A 191 0.52 -15.54 7.65
CA LYS A 191 1.18 -16.53 6.80
C LYS A 191 0.90 -16.34 5.30
N CYS A 192 -0.16 -15.63 4.93
CA CYS A 192 -0.44 -15.26 3.54
C CYS A 192 0.50 -14.14 3.04
N HIS A 193 1.03 -13.32 3.94
CA HIS A 193 1.96 -12.22 3.65
C HIS A 193 3.41 -12.70 3.62
#